data_f6e862d2ebd88f0fbf6f9bbe155eedcc
#
_entry.id   f6e862d2ebd88f0fbf6f9bbe155eedcc
#
_cell.length_a   1.000
_cell.length_b   1.000
_cell.length_c   1.000
_cell.angle_alpha   90.00
_cell.angle_beta   90.00
_cell.angle_gamma   90.00
#
_symmetry.space_group_name_H-M   'P 1'
#
loop_
_entity.id
_entity.type
_entity.pdbx_description
1 polymer ?
#
loop_
_entity_poly.entity_id
_entity_poly.type
_entity_poly.pdbx_seq_one_letter_code
_entity_poly.pdbx_strand_id
1 'polypeptide(L)'
;TLARENGFGVILSYHNFSNTDPFERLLEITGRCFEYGADIAKIATTAIITEEGVRTLRLYRHFEKRRLLAFSMGNAGKFTRLLSLNLGAPFTFAAPKGELATAPGQPLAEEAKAAVNPKSYSHKIKYKSIQNTIKAPSSKSHAQRAIIASSMAKGVSNLYGYTPCNDTDAALELAKKFGVQVKYKSKRGHLTIKSPGSNAISLNFTKS
;
A
#
# COMPACT_ATOMS: atom_id res chain seq x y z
N THR A 1 8.03 -32.20 26.89
CA THR A 1 9.38 -32.11 26.26
C THR A 1 10.40 -31.77 27.30
N LEU A 2 11.63 -32.26 27.15
CA LEU A 2 12.76 -31.99 28.06
C LEU A 2 12.92 -30.48 28.39
N ALA A 3 12.66 -29.60 27.43
CA ALA A 3 12.68 -28.16 27.64
C ALA A 3 11.66 -27.69 28.69
N ARG A 4 10.41 -28.18 28.60
CA ARG A 4 9.35 -27.82 29.57
C ARG A 4 9.59 -28.39 30.94
N GLU A 5 10.12 -29.61 31.03
CA GLU A 5 10.49 -30.28 32.30
C GLU A 5 11.57 -29.48 33.04
N ASN A 6 12.36 -28.70 32.29
CA ASN A 6 13.39 -27.81 32.84
C ASN A 6 12.96 -26.31 32.90
N GLY A 7 11.68 -26.01 32.74
CA GLY A 7 11.14 -24.66 32.87
C GLY A 7 11.43 -23.72 31.69
N PHE A 8 11.85 -24.22 30.52
CA PHE A 8 12.12 -23.41 29.33
C PHE A 8 10.88 -23.28 28.43
N GLY A 9 10.70 -22.12 27.84
CA GLY A 9 9.75 -21.91 26.77
C GLY A 9 10.24 -22.52 25.45
N VAL A 10 9.29 -22.93 24.59
CA VAL A 10 9.55 -23.59 23.31
C VAL A 10 9.13 -22.72 22.16
N ILE A 11 10.06 -22.42 21.25
CA ILE A 11 9.79 -21.76 19.97
C ILE A 11 9.89 -22.80 18.87
N LEU A 12 8.79 -23.12 18.19
CA LEU A 12 8.83 -23.92 16.97
C LEU A 12 8.87 -23.03 15.76
N SER A 13 9.82 -23.30 14.86
CA SER A 13 10.11 -22.46 13.71
C SER A 13 9.85 -23.17 12.39
N TYR A 14 9.14 -22.51 11.50
CA TYR A 14 9.06 -22.86 10.09
C TYR A 14 9.81 -21.80 9.26
N HIS A 15 10.61 -22.26 8.30
CA HIS A 15 11.34 -21.41 7.37
C HIS A 15 11.10 -21.87 5.95
N ASN A 16 10.71 -20.93 5.08
CA ASN A 16 10.70 -21.10 3.64
C ASN A 16 11.61 -20.04 3.00
N PHE A 17 12.80 -20.46 2.58
CA PHE A 17 13.81 -19.57 2.01
C PHE A 17 13.59 -19.26 0.54
N SER A 18 12.64 -19.91 -0.13
CA SER A 18 12.40 -19.78 -1.57
C SER A 18 11.22 -18.88 -1.87
N ASN A 19 10.12 -19.01 -1.14
CA ASN A 19 8.87 -18.30 -1.40
C ASN A 19 8.01 -18.15 -0.15
N THR A 20 6.80 -17.61 -0.33
CA THR A 20 5.75 -17.58 0.70
C THR A 20 4.62 -18.51 0.29
N ASP A 21 4.37 -19.51 1.13
CA ASP A 21 3.32 -20.51 0.92
C ASP A 21 1.92 -19.87 0.79
N PRO A 22 0.93 -20.57 0.19
CA PRO A 22 -0.47 -20.19 0.24
C PRO A 22 -0.95 -19.95 1.68
N PHE A 23 -1.92 -19.05 1.85
CA PHE A 23 -2.36 -18.63 3.19
C PHE A 23 -2.89 -19.80 4.03
N GLU A 24 -3.66 -20.69 3.45
CA GLU A 24 -4.23 -21.88 4.07
C GLU A 24 -3.12 -22.81 4.61
N ARG A 25 -2.03 -22.95 3.85
CA ARG A 25 -0.87 -23.73 4.27
C ARG A 25 -0.13 -23.08 5.43
N LEU A 26 0.00 -21.75 5.42
CA LEU A 26 0.60 -20.99 6.53
C LEU A 26 -0.25 -21.12 7.81
N LEU A 27 -1.59 -21.11 7.71
CA LEU A 27 -2.49 -21.35 8.83
C LEU A 27 -2.29 -22.75 9.42
N GLU A 28 -2.28 -23.78 8.56
CA GLU A 28 -2.04 -25.17 8.97
C GLU A 28 -0.70 -25.33 9.69
N ILE A 29 0.40 -24.84 9.08
CA ILE A 29 1.74 -24.94 9.68
C ILE A 29 1.79 -24.24 11.03
N THR A 30 1.19 -23.05 11.14
CA THR A 30 1.17 -22.28 12.39
C THR A 30 0.36 -23.02 13.46
N GLY A 31 -0.81 -23.55 13.11
CA GLY A 31 -1.64 -24.36 14.00
C GLY A 31 -0.88 -25.59 14.53
N ARG A 32 -0.22 -26.33 13.64
CA ARG A 32 0.60 -27.49 14.03
C ARG A 32 1.73 -27.13 14.98
N CYS A 33 2.36 -25.95 14.86
CA CYS A 33 3.35 -25.51 15.85
C CYS A 33 2.74 -25.48 17.26
N PHE A 34 1.52 -24.98 17.40
CA PHE A 34 0.83 -24.93 18.69
C PHE A 34 0.35 -26.31 19.17
N GLU A 35 -0.12 -27.16 18.27
CA GLU A 35 -0.48 -28.57 18.58
C GLU A 35 0.71 -29.34 19.13
N TYR A 36 1.92 -29.10 18.59
CA TYR A 36 3.16 -29.67 19.11
C TYR A 36 3.69 -28.97 20.38
N GLY A 37 2.92 -28.03 20.91
CA GLY A 37 3.18 -27.40 22.20
C GLY A 37 4.14 -26.22 22.17
N ALA A 38 4.22 -25.49 21.05
CA ALA A 38 4.98 -24.25 21.01
C ALA A 38 4.37 -23.19 21.94
N ASP A 39 5.21 -22.50 22.70
CA ASP A 39 4.83 -21.26 23.37
C ASP A 39 4.79 -20.12 22.36
N ILE A 40 5.71 -20.13 21.38
CA ILE A 40 5.76 -19.19 20.27
C ILE A 40 5.93 -20.00 18.96
N ALA A 41 5.04 -19.78 18.00
CA ALA A 41 5.23 -20.23 16.63
C ALA A 41 5.99 -19.15 15.85
N LYS A 42 7.12 -19.52 15.21
CA LYS A 42 7.91 -18.62 14.36
C LYS A 42 7.74 -19.03 12.89
N ILE A 43 7.20 -18.14 12.08
CA ILE A 43 6.96 -18.36 10.65
C ILE A 43 7.81 -17.34 9.86
N ALA A 44 8.83 -17.82 9.16
CA ALA A 44 9.71 -17.00 8.34
C ALA A 44 9.67 -17.48 6.89
N THR A 45 9.06 -16.70 6.02
CA THR A 45 8.95 -16.98 4.57
C THR A 45 9.84 -16.04 3.77
N THR A 46 9.91 -16.21 2.46
CA THR A 46 10.57 -15.26 1.56
C THR A 46 9.54 -14.63 0.65
N ALA A 47 9.41 -13.31 0.66
CA ALA A 47 8.52 -12.60 -0.23
C ALA A 47 9.27 -12.12 -1.49
N ILE A 48 8.76 -12.51 -2.65
CA ILE A 48 9.21 -12.06 -3.97
C ILE A 48 8.46 -10.77 -4.35
N ILE A 49 7.18 -10.70 -3.98
CA ILE A 49 6.31 -9.52 -4.15
C ILE A 49 5.73 -9.09 -2.81
N THR A 50 5.29 -7.83 -2.72
CA THR A 50 4.78 -7.23 -1.47
C THR A 50 3.56 -7.96 -0.92
N GLU A 51 2.68 -8.44 -1.78
CA GLU A 51 1.46 -9.18 -1.45
C GLU A 51 1.74 -10.46 -0.64
N GLU A 52 2.86 -11.09 -0.88
CA GLU A 52 3.31 -12.27 -0.12
C GLU A 52 3.68 -11.91 1.31
N GLY A 53 4.33 -10.76 1.50
CA GLY A 53 4.58 -10.21 2.84
C GLY A 53 3.28 -9.90 3.59
N VAL A 54 2.32 -9.29 2.91
CA VAL A 54 0.98 -9.05 3.49
C VAL A 54 0.29 -10.37 3.83
N ARG A 55 0.41 -11.40 2.99
CA ARG A 55 -0.13 -12.73 3.23
C ARG A 55 0.39 -13.31 4.56
N THR A 56 1.69 -13.24 4.80
CA THR A 56 2.30 -13.69 6.06
C THR A 56 1.78 -12.92 7.26
N LEU A 57 1.63 -11.58 7.16
CA LEU A 57 1.10 -10.75 8.25
C LEU A 57 -0.37 -11.01 8.58
N ARG A 58 -1.15 -11.57 7.65
CA ARG A 58 -2.55 -11.95 7.93
C ARG A 58 -2.68 -12.99 9.03
N LEU A 59 -1.65 -13.79 9.29
CA LEU A 59 -1.63 -14.78 10.39
C LEU A 59 -1.93 -14.14 11.75
N TYR A 60 -1.54 -12.88 11.98
CA TYR A 60 -1.83 -12.17 13.25
C TYR A 60 -3.32 -11.94 13.54
N ARG A 61 -4.20 -12.17 12.57
CA ARG A 61 -5.66 -12.13 12.77
C ARG A 61 -6.23 -13.44 13.31
N HIS A 62 -5.47 -14.54 13.22
CA HIS A 62 -5.93 -15.90 13.50
C HIS A 62 -5.29 -16.51 14.74
N PHE A 63 -4.20 -15.94 15.23
CA PHE A 63 -3.46 -16.47 16.36
C PHE A 63 -3.27 -15.41 17.44
N GLU A 64 -3.10 -15.88 18.67
CA GLU A 64 -2.97 -15.02 19.85
C GLU A 64 -1.72 -14.13 19.76
N LYS A 65 -1.91 -12.85 20.13
CA LYS A 65 -0.81 -11.90 20.24
C LYS A 65 0.25 -12.41 21.22
N ARG A 66 1.52 -12.09 20.96
CA ARG A 66 2.69 -12.53 21.70
C ARG A 66 3.03 -14.02 21.62
N ARG A 67 2.21 -14.83 20.94
CA ARG A 67 2.51 -16.23 20.67
C ARG A 67 2.92 -16.49 19.22
N LEU A 68 2.79 -15.51 18.35
CA LEU A 68 3.18 -15.62 16.95
C LEU A 68 4.30 -14.63 16.61
N LEU A 69 5.34 -15.13 15.91
CA LEU A 69 6.37 -14.35 15.26
C LEU A 69 6.37 -14.69 13.77
N ALA A 70 5.65 -13.92 12.96
CA ALA A 70 5.51 -14.14 11.53
C ALA A 70 6.02 -12.93 10.73
N PHE A 71 6.90 -13.18 9.78
CA PHE A 71 7.45 -12.17 8.87
C PHE A 71 7.99 -12.82 7.59
N SER A 72 8.21 -11.99 6.57
CA SER A 72 8.83 -12.43 5.33
C SER A 72 10.22 -11.80 5.15
N MET A 73 11.14 -12.59 4.64
CA MET A 73 12.49 -12.19 4.23
C MET A 73 12.46 -11.60 2.81
N GLY A 74 13.61 -11.15 2.33
CA GLY A 74 13.76 -10.54 1.01
C GLY A 74 13.37 -9.06 0.99
N ASN A 75 13.69 -8.37 -0.11
CA ASN A 75 13.44 -6.93 -0.25
C ASN A 75 11.94 -6.60 -0.20
N ALA A 76 11.11 -7.42 -0.85
CA ALA A 76 9.67 -7.26 -0.85
C ALA A 76 9.02 -7.55 0.50
N GLY A 77 9.68 -8.34 1.37
CA GLY A 77 9.17 -8.75 2.69
C GLY A 77 9.72 -7.96 3.87
N LYS A 78 10.79 -7.17 3.70
CA LYS A 78 11.51 -6.51 4.82
C LYS A 78 10.61 -5.70 5.76
N PHE A 79 9.58 -5.02 5.23
CA PHE A 79 8.65 -4.20 6.00
C PHE A 79 7.87 -5.02 7.04
N THR A 80 7.68 -6.31 6.78
CA THR A 80 6.91 -7.21 7.67
C THR A 80 7.57 -7.39 9.03
N ARG A 81 8.90 -7.29 9.11
CA ARG A 81 9.64 -7.42 10.37
C ARG A 81 9.31 -6.30 11.37
N LEU A 82 9.10 -5.08 10.90
CA LEU A 82 8.70 -3.94 11.73
C LEU A 82 7.19 -3.97 12.01
N LEU A 83 6.38 -4.24 10.98
CA LEU A 83 4.92 -4.31 11.14
C LEU A 83 4.48 -5.46 12.05
N SER A 84 5.19 -6.58 12.07
CA SER A 84 4.90 -7.70 12.97
C SER A 84 4.87 -7.27 14.44
N LEU A 85 5.78 -6.39 14.86
CA LEU A 85 5.81 -5.85 16.22
C LEU A 85 4.52 -5.09 16.56
N ASN A 86 4.03 -4.26 15.65
CA ASN A 86 2.77 -3.52 15.83
C ASN A 86 1.53 -4.42 15.80
N LEU A 87 1.62 -5.58 15.14
CA LEU A 87 0.55 -6.57 15.08
C LEU A 87 0.54 -7.51 16.29
N GLY A 88 1.59 -7.45 17.13
CA GLY A 88 1.65 -8.18 18.39
C GLY A 88 2.70 -9.30 18.43
N ALA A 89 3.68 -9.29 17.54
CA ALA A 89 4.85 -10.17 17.69
C ALA A 89 5.56 -9.88 19.02
N PRO A 90 6.03 -10.93 19.74
CA PRO A 90 6.68 -10.76 21.03
C PRO A 90 8.05 -10.07 20.93
N PHE A 91 8.72 -10.22 19.80
CA PHE A 91 10.03 -9.63 19.49
C PHE A 91 10.29 -9.64 17.99
N THR A 92 11.42 -9.06 17.57
CA THR A 92 11.96 -9.21 16.22
C THR A 92 13.48 -9.37 16.27
N PHE A 93 14.06 -9.84 15.17
CA PHE A 93 15.51 -9.91 15.00
C PHE A 93 15.98 -8.65 14.31
N ALA A 94 16.91 -7.95 14.91
CA ALA A 94 17.47 -6.70 14.42
C ALA A 94 19.01 -6.73 14.46
N ALA A 95 19.65 -6.02 13.54
CA ALA A 95 21.10 -5.87 13.52
C ALA A 95 21.53 -4.73 14.44
N PRO A 96 22.67 -4.87 15.15
CA PRO A 96 23.29 -3.76 15.84
C PRO A 96 23.77 -2.67 14.86
N LYS A 97 23.92 -1.46 15.35
CA LYS A 97 24.46 -0.36 14.54
C LYS A 97 25.92 -0.64 14.15
N GLY A 98 26.20 -0.49 12.85
CA GLY A 98 27.57 -0.68 12.34
C GLY A 98 27.96 -2.13 12.06
N GLU A 99 27.08 -3.10 12.30
CA GLU A 99 27.32 -4.51 11.95
C GLU A 99 26.49 -4.97 10.75
N LEU A 100 26.99 -6.01 10.09
CA LEU A 100 26.26 -6.61 8.97
C LEU A 100 25.01 -7.36 9.48
N ALA A 101 23.90 -7.17 8.77
CA ALA A 101 22.68 -7.92 9.04
C ALA A 101 22.93 -9.44 8.84
N THR A 102 22.51 -10.24 9.80
CA THR A 102 22.68 -11.71 9.76
C THR A 102 21.66 -12.40 8.83
N ALA A 103 20.67 -11.65 8.33
CA ALA A 103 19.67 -12.15 7.39
C ALA A 103 19.17 -11.04 6.47
N PRO A 104 18.83 -11.35 5.20
CA PRO A 104 18.28 -10.38 4.26
C PRO A 104 17.03 -9.65 4.80
N GLY A 105 17.03 -8.32 4.69
CA GLY A 105 15.90 -7.50 5.15
C GLY A 105 15.78 -7.35 6.66
N GLN A 106 16.80 -7.68 7.43
CA GLN A 106 16.84 -7.45 8.87
C GLN A 106 16.96 -5.95 9.16
N PRO A 107 16.07 -5.34 9.98
CA PRO A 107 16.13 -3.95 10.35
C PRO A 107 17.29 -3.67 11.32
N LEU A 108 17.68 -2.41 11.46
CA LEU A 108 18.54 -1.97 12.56
C LEU A 108 17.76 -1.99 13.89
N ALA A 109 18.45 -2.21 14.99
CA ALA A 109 17.85 -2.21 16.33
C ALA A 109 17.17 -0.88 16.66
N GLU A 110 17.71 0.24 16.17
CA GLU A 110 17.12 1.58 16.32
C GLU A 110 15.80 1.71 15.57
N GLU A 111 15.70 1.16 14.33
CA GLU A 111 14.48 1.13 13.55
C GLU A 111 13.39 0.28 14.23
N ALA A 112 13.77 -0.89 14.76
CA ALA A 112 12.86 -1.75 15.49
C ALA A 112 12.34 -1.09 16.77
N LYS A 113 13.20 -0.42 17.54
CA LYS A 113 12.79 0.37 18.72
C LYS A 113 11.84 1.51 18.35
N ALA A 114 12.14 2.20 17.27
CA ALA A 114 11.29 3.28 16.78
C ALA A 114 9.91 2.78 16.34
N ALA A 115 9.83 1.60 15.73
CA ALA A 115 8.57 1.01 15.28
C ALA A 115 7.61 0.68 16.44
N VAL A 116 8.11 0.29 17.61
CA VAL A 116 7.28 -0.05 18.79
C VAL A 116 7.04 1.13 19.73
N ASN A 117 7.77 2.22 19.59
CA ASN A 117 7.61 3.41 20.42
C ASN A 117 7.00 4.57 19.62
N PRO A 118 5.67 4.72 19.62
CA PRO A 118 5.00 5.76 18.83
C PRO A 118 5.43 7.19 19.22
N LYS A 119 6.03 7.37 20.42
CA LYS A 119 6.55 8.69 20.84
C LYS A 119 7.78 9.10 20.05
N SER A 120 8.54 8.17 19.49
CA SER A 120 9.72 8.46 18.66
C SER A 120 9.36 8.95 17.25
N TYR A 121 8.15 8.69 16.79
CA TYR A 121 7.59 9.18 15.52
C TYR A 121 6.62 10.35 15.71
N SER A 122 6.39 10.81 16.93
CA SER A 122 5.65 12.04 17.13
C SER A 122 6.53 13.23 16.68
N HIS A 123 6.59 13.46 15.38
CA HIS A 123 6.83 14.81 14.91
C HIS A 123 5.70 15.65 15.48
N LYS A 124 5.97 16.40 16.55
CA LYS A 124 5.10 17.50 16.92
C LYS A 124 5.11 18.47 15.76
N ILE A 125 4.15 18.31 14.87
CA ILE A 125 3.81 19.36 13.92
C ILE A 125 3.38 20.52 14.79
N LYS A 126 4.29 21.47 15.02
CA LYS A 126 3.90 22.74 15.61
C LYS A 126 2.97 23.40 14.60
N TYR A 127 1.69 23.33 14.87
CA TYR A 127 0.71 24.13 14.14
C TYR A 127 1.06 25.59 14.38
N LYS A 128 1.79 26.23 13.48
CA LYS A 128 1.54 27.62 13.25
C LYS A 128 0.18 27.64 12.55
N SER A 129 -0.76 28.40 13.09
CA SER A 129 -2.05 28.61 12.44
C SER A 129 -1.77 29.00 10.98
N ILE A 130 -2.08 28.13 10.04
CA ILE A 130 -1.95 28.41 8.62
C ILE A 130 -3.13 29.30 8.28
N GLN A 131 -2.94 30.61 8.34
CA GLN A 131 -3.93 31.61 7.91
C GLN A 131 -3.84 31.84 6.40
N ASN A 132 -3.57 30.81 5.62
CA ASN A 132 -3.46 30.92 4.17
C ASN A 132 -4.54 30.06 3.50
N THR A 133 -5.14 30.64 2.47
CA THR A 133 -6.06 29.91 1.59
C THR A 133 -5.23 28.98 0.69
N ILE A 134 -5.38 27.66 0.87
CA ILE A 134 -4.79 26.67 -0.02
C ILE A 134 -5.81 26.37 -1.13
N LYS A 135 -5.40 26.62 -2.37
CA LYS A 135 -6.22 26.25 -3.54
C LYS A 135 -6.03 24.74 -3.78
N ALA A 136 -7.07 23.96 -3.49
CA ALA A 136 -7.09 22.56 -3.81
C ALA A 136 -7.12 22.32 -5.33
N PRO A 137 -6.45 21.27 -5.86
CA PRO A 137 -6.64 20.86 -7.25
C PRO A 137 -8.10 20.44 -7.50
N SER A 138 -8.55 20.57 -8.75
CA SER A 138 -9.89 20.14 -9.13
C SER A 138 -10.09 18.63 -8.92
N SER A 139 -11.33 18.23 -8.60
CA SER A 139 -11.68 16.82 -8.53
C SER A 139 -11.51 16.17 -9.92
N LYS A 140 -10.63 15.16 -10.01
CA LYS A 140 -10.36 14.39 -11.21
C LYS A 140 -11.64 13.83 -11.87
N SER A 141 -12.50 13.21 -11.08
CA SER A 141 -13.76 12.62 -11.56
C SER A 141 -14.74 13.67 -12.09
N HIS A 142 -14.82 14.85 -11.44
CA HIS A 142 -15.67 15.94 -11.93
C HIS A 142 -15.10 16.52 -13.22
N ALA A 143 -13.79 16.71 -13.32
CA ALA A 143 -13.14 17.22 -14.52
C ALA A 143 -13.37 16.30 -15.72
N GLN A 144 -13.21 14.97 -15.57
CA GLN A 144 -13.51 14.01 -16.64
C GLN A 144 -14.96 14.09 -17.11
N ARG A 145 -15.92 14.08 -16.18
CA ARG A 145 -17.34 14.18 -16.51
C ARG A 145 -17.67 15.50 -17.22
N ALA A 146 -17.09 16.61 -16.77
CA ALA A 146 -17.29 17.93 -17.39
C ALA A 146 -16.71 17.96 -18.81
N ILE A 147 -15.52 17.35 -19.05
CA ILE A 147 -14.94 17.21 -20.38
C ILE A 147 -15.85 16.40 -21.30
N ILE A 148 -16.33 15.24 -20.84
CA ILE A 148 -17.22 14.37 -21.62
C ILE A 148 -18.53 15.10 -21.93
N ALA A 149 -19.20 15.69 -20.93
CA ALA A 149 -20.44 16.42 -21.13
C ALA A 149 -20.27 17.61 -22.10
N SER A 150 -19.18 18.37 -21.97
CA SER A 150 -18.85 19.48 -22.87
C SER A 150 -18.55 18.99 -24.30
N SER A 151 -18.00 17.79 -24.44
CA SER A 151 -17.73 17.18 -25.74
C SER A 151 -19.01 16.73 -26.46
N MET A 152 -20.06 16.42 -25.71
CA MET A 152 -21.38 16.03 -26.24
C MET A 152 -22.29 17.23 -26.50
N ALA A 153 -22.06 18.34 -25.84
CA ALA A 153 -22.85 19.56 -25.98
C ALA A 153 -22.44 20.35 -27.26
N LYS A 154 -23.39 20.68 -28.13
CA LYS A 154 -23.13 21.52 -29.31
C LYS A 154 -22.74 22.93 -28.90
N GLY A 155 -21.61 23.41 -29.41
CA GLY A 155 -21.17 24.79 -29.19
C GLY A 155 -19.87 24.91 -28.37
N VAL A 156 -19.74 25.96 -27.56
CA VAL A 156 -18.54 26.29 -26.80
C VAL A 156 -18.83 26.16 -25.30
N SER A 157 -18.07 25.30 -24.61
CA SER A 157 -18.11 25.18 -23.17
C SER A 157 -16.81 25.69 -22.55
N ASN A 158 -16.92 26.40 -21.43
CA ASN A 158 -15.77 26.91 -20.68
C ASN A 158 -15.74 26.27 -19.29
N LEU A 159 -14.64 25.55 -18.98
CA LEU A 159 -14.40 24.91 -17.69
C LEU A 159 -13.33 25.70 -16.92
N TYR A 160 -13.65 26.16 -15.72
CA TYR A 160 -12.77 26.93 -14.86
C TYR A 160 -12.28 26.10 -13.68
N GLY A 161 -11.07 26.39 -13.20
CA GLY A 161 -10.47 25.67 -12.10
C GLY A 161 -9.93 24.27 -12.49
N TYR A 162 -9.81 24.01 -13.78
CA TYR A 162 -9.27 22.75 -14.30
C TYR A 162 -7.80 22.57 -13.91
N THR A 163 -7.47 21.37 -13.42
CA THR A 163 -6.10 20.95 -13.12
C THR A 163 -5.78 19.72 -13.97
N PRO A 164 -4.75 19.77 -14.84
CA PRO A 164 -4.34 18.61 -15.66
C PRO A 164 -3.90 17.42 -14.81
N CYS A 165 -4.25 16.22 -15.26
CA CYS A 165 -3.70 14.97 -14.77
C CYS A 165 -3.88 13.88 -15.86
N ASN A 166 -3.17 12.76 -15.74
CA ASN A 166 -3.17 11.70 -16.75
C ASN A 166 -4.57 11.26 -17.19
N ASP A 167 -5.52 11.15 -16.25
CA ASP A 167 -6.88 10.70 -16.57
C ASP A 167 -7.70 11.78 -17.30
N THR A 168 -7.50 13.05 -16.98
CA THR A 168 -8.17 14.15 -17.71
C THR A 168 -7.55 14.36 -19.08
N ASP A 169 -6.25 14.11 -19.22
CA ASP A 169 -5.56 14.17 -20.50
C ASP A 169 -6.04 13.05 -21.43
N ALA A 170 -6.24 11.83 -20.91
CA ALA A 170 -6.87 10.73 -21.65
C ALA A 170 -8.29 11.09 -22.13
N ALA A 171 -9.11 11.73 -21.27
CA ALA A 171 -10.43 12.20 -21.65
C ALA A 171 -10.40 13.27 -22.74
N LEU A 172 -9.44 14.18 -22.70
CA LEU A 172 -9.24 15.20 -23.73
C LEU A 172 -8.79 14.63 -25.07
N GLU A 173 -7.86 13.66 -25.03
CA GLU A 173 -7.42 12.96 -26.24
C GLU A 173 -8.55 12.17 -26.88
N LEU A 174 -9.41 11.52 -26.08
CA LEU A 174 -10.62 10.88 -26.59
C LEU A 174 -11.57 11.92 -27.23
N ALA A 175 -11.84 13.03 -26.56
CA ALA A 175 -12.69 14.10 -27.08
C ALA A 175 -12.18 14.65 -28.44
N LYS A 176 -10.87 14.85 -28.59
CA LYS A 176 -10.25 15.28 -29.84
C LYS A 176 -10.49 14.30 -30.99
N LYS A 177 -10.45 12.97 -30.73
CA LYS A 177 -10.76 11.94 -31.73
C LYS A 177 -12.19 12.03 -32.26
N PHE A 178 -13.10 12.62 -31.49
CA PHE A 178 -14.48 12.92 -31.90
C PHE A 178 -14.67 14.29 -32.56
N GLY A 179 -13.59 14.95 -32.99
CA GLY A 179 -13.66 16.22 -33.68
C GLY A 179 -13.85 17.45 -32.76
N VAL A 180 -13.66 17.26 -31.45
CA VAL A 180 -13.75 18.35 -30.47
C VAL A 180 -12.47 19.16 -30.48
N GLN A 181 -12.59 20.50 -30.57
CA GLN A 181 -11.47 21.41 -30.45
C GLN A 181 -11.28 21.83 -29.00
N VAL A 182 -10.06 21.73 -28.50
CA VAL A 182 -9.71 22.01 -27.11
C VAL A 182 -8.64 23.10 -27.04
N LYS A 183 -8.85 24.14 -26.21
CA LYS A 183 -7.87 25.19 -25.90
C LYS A 183 -7.68 25.27 -24.37
N TYR A 184 -6.45 25.12 -23.90
CA TYR A 184 -6.10 25.22 -22.49
C TYR A 184 -5.25 26.46 -22.20
N LYS A 185 -5.66 27.25 -21.19
CA LYS A 185 -4.93 28.41 -20.68
C LYS A 185 -4.43 28.11 -19.26
N SER A 186 -3.19 27.63 -19.13
CA SER A 186 -2.60 27.14 -17.87
C SER A 186 -2.64 28.15 -16.72
N LYS A 187 -2.30 29.42 -16.96
CA LYS A 187 -2.26 30.48 -15.94
C LYS A 187 -3.60 30.73 -15.21
N ARG A 188 -4.74 30.30 -15.78
CA ARG A 188 -6.09 30.49 -15.22
C ARG A 188 -6.82 29.15 -14.92
N GLY A 189 -6.19 28.02 -15.16
CA GLY A 189 -6.89 26.72 -15.07
C GLY A 189 -8.17 26.73 -15.93
N HIS A 190 -8.11 27.31 -17.13
CA HIS A 190 -9.25 27.50 -18.00
C HIS A 190 -9.13 26.62 -19.24
N LEU A 191 -10.11 25.76 -19.43
CA LEU A 191 -10.24 24.86 -20.56
C LEU A 191 -11.46 25.26 -21.38
N THR A 192 -11.26 25.57 -22.65
CA THR A 192 -12.34 25.88 -23.62
C THR A 192 -12.49 24.66 -24.54
N ILE A 193 -13.70 24.15 -24.63
CA ILE A 193 -14.08 22.98 -25.45
C ILE A 193 -15.12 23.46 -26.48
N LYS A 194 -14.80 23.29 -27.78
CA LYS A 194 -15.74 23.56 -28.88
C LYS A 194 -16.11 22.25 -29.53
N SER A 195 -17.37 21.86 -29.42
CA SER A 195 -17.89 20.58 -29.91
C SER A 195 -18.94 20.76 -31.03
N PRO A 196 -18.96 19.85 -32.02
CA PRO A 196 -20.02 19.80 -33.03
C PRO A 196 -21.36 19.28 -32.46
N GLY A 197 -21.33 18.64 -31.26
CA GLY A 197 -22.49 18.02 -30.59
C GLY A 197 -22.56 16.52 -30.75
N SER A 198 -23.40 15.89 -29.94
CA SER A 198 -23.53 14.40 -29.85
C SER A 198 -24.04 13.73 -31.13
N ASN A 199 -24.79 14.42 -31.96
CA ASN A 199 -25.30 13.86 -33.24
C ASN A 199 -24.20 13.51 -34.25
N ALA A 200 -22.96 14.00 -34.02
CA ALA A 200 -21.80 13.68 -34.85
C ALA A 200 -20.93 12.54 -34.28
N ILE A 201 -21.28 11.99 -33.12
CA ILE A 201 -20.48 10.99 -32.43
C ILE A 201 -21.19 9.65 -32.45
N SER A 202 -20.66 8.67 -33.19
CA SER A 202 -21.04 7.27 -33.10
C SER A 202 -20.04 6.54 -32.20
N LEU A 203 -20.51 6.01 -31.06
CA LEU A 203 -19.68 5.25 -30.14
C LEU A 203 -19.91 3.74 -30.37
N ASN A 204 -18.96 3.09 -31.02
CA ASN A 204 -18.93 1.64 -31.11
C ASN A 204 -18.05 1.06 -30.02
N PHE A 205 -18.68 0.45 -29.02
CA PHE A 205 -17.97 -0.34 -28.01
C PHE A 205 -17.82 -1.78 -28.54
N THR A 206 -16.76 -2.02 -29.32
CA THR A 206 -16.37 -3.40 -29.63
C THR A 206 -15.56 -3.93 -28.45
N LYS A 207 -16.01 -5.06 -27.88
CA LYS A 207 -15.19 -5.84 -26.96
C LYS A 207 -13.94 -6.30 -27.69
N SER A 208 -12.76 -5.85 -27.27
CA SER A 208 -11.48 -6.47 -27.58
C SER A 208 -11.17 -7.55 -26.56
#